data_9b1d7eac7d5df9fd4e72fd0b98d3d72c
#
_entry.id   9b1d7eac7d5df9fd4e72fd0b98d3d72c
#
_cell.length_a   1.000
_cell.length_b   1.000
_cell.length_c   1.000
_cell.angle_alpha   90.00
_cell.angle_beta   90.00
_cell.angle_gamma   90.00
#
_symmetry.space_group_name_H-M   'P 1'
#
loop_
_entity.id
_entity.type
_entity.pdbx_description
1 polymer ?
#
loop_
_entity_poly.entity_id
_entity_poly.type
_entity_poly.pdbx_seq_one_letter_code
_entity_poly.pdbx_strand_id
1 'polypeptide(L)'
;MSDTLQTLMEAGRLSPLSYYFARFIARGSGVPEDSVLAQSAALVSMRNLQGDVCVDLRQFAGSLLFDVDDDHPLDLPRAPALEEWIGTLVVADWVGGPGDATPLILDGRRLFLGKYWRFEQQVASALTARMVLVDGLDIPRLTQGLARLFPQQEDGAVDWQKVAAAVAVSRHFAVISGGPGTGKTTTVVKVLALLLEQAPALRIALAAPTGKAAARLTEAVGRGMG
;
A
#
# COMPACT_ATOMS: atom_id res chain seq x y z
N MET A 1 -0.90 -6.76 -39.46
CA MET A 1 -1.59 -7.16 -38.22
C MET A 1 -1.72 -5.90 -37.39
N SER A 2 -2.91 -5.53 -36.99
CA SER A 2 -3.12 -4.35 -36.12
C SER A 2 -2.49 -4.62 -34.74
N ASP A 3 -1.70 -3.66 -34.25
CA ASP A 3 -1.16 -3.72 -32.88
C ASP A 3 -2.33 -3.59 -31.90
N THR A 4 -2.66 -4.67 -31.19
CA THR A 4 -3.79 -4.72 -30.27
C THR A 4 -3.69 -3.64 -29.19
N LEU A 5 -2.48 -3.36 -28.67
CA LEU A 5 -2.28 -2.30 -27.68
C LEU A 5 -2.51 -0.91 -28.28
N GLN A 6 -2.17 -0.71 -29.55
CA GLN A 6 -2.46 0.55 -30.27
C GLN A 6 -3.98 0.74 -30.43
N THR A 7 -4.69 -0.29 -30.84
CA THR A 7 -6.15 -0.25 -30.97
C THR A 7 -6.83 0.08 -29.63
N LEU A 8 -6.36 -0.51 -28.51
CA LEU A 8 -6.84 -0.20 -27.16
C LEU A 8 -6.57 1.25 -26.76
N MET A 9 -5.40 1.79 -27.12
CA MET A 9 -5.06 3.19 -26.86
C MET A 9 -5.94 4.14 -27.68
N GLU A 10 -6.12 3.88 -28.97
CA GLU A 10 -6.96 4.69 -29.85
C GLU A 10 -8.44 4.67 -29.42
N ALA A 11 -8.91 3.55 -28.89
CA ALA A 11 -10.24 3.41 -28.29
C ALA A 11 -10.36 4.05 -26.87
N GLY A 12 -9.29 4.67 -26.35
CA GLY A 12 -9.28 5.28 -25.03
C GLY A 12 -9.30 4.30 -23.84
N ARG A 13 -9.11 3.00 -24.10
CA ARG A 13 -9.13 1.93 -23.10
C ARG A 13 -7.77 1.67 -22.44
N LEU A 14 -6.70 2.07 -23.11
CA LEU A 14 -5.34 2.05 -22.59
C LEU A 14 -4.79 3.47 -22.61
N SER A 15 -4.21 3.93 -21.50
CA SER A 15 -3.60 5.26 -21.48
C SER A 15 -2.39 5.34 -22.45
N PRO A 16 -2.12 6.49 -23.06
CA PRO A 16 -0.92 6.67 -23.88
C PRO A 16 0.37 6.31 -23.11
N LEU A 17 0.44 6.63 -21.82
CA LEU A 17 1.58 6.28 -20.98
C LEU A 17 1.79 4.77 -20.92
N SER A 18 0.74 3.99 -20.66
CA SER A 18 0.81 2.53 -20.58
C SER A 18 1.16 1.89 -21.93
N TYR A 19 0.63 2.43 -23.02
CA TYR A 19 0.96 2.00 -24.37
C TYR A 19 2.45 2.22 -24.71
N TYR A 20 2.94 3.44 -24.53
CA TYR A 20 4.34 3.74 -24.85
C TYR A 20 5.32 3.06 -23.92
N PHE A 21 4.94 2.84 -22.65
CA PHE A 21 5.74 2.04 -21.73
C PHE A 21 5.85 0.59 -22.19
N ALA A 22 4.75 -0.05 -22.62
CA ALA A 22 4.77 -1.40 -23.15
C ALA A 22 5.68 -1.53 -24.40
N ARG A 23 5.59 -0.58 -25.32
CA ARG A 23 6.47 -0.51 -26.49
C ARG A 23 7.95 -0.33 -26.11
N PHE A 24 8.22 0.50 -25.13
CA PHE A 24 9.57 0.69 -24.63
C PHE A 24 10.15 -0.61 -24.06
N ILE A 25 9.37 -1.35 -23.28
CA ILE A 25 9.76 -2.67 -22.73
C ILE A 25 9.96 -3.68 -23.88
N ALA A 26 9.02 -3.76 -24.83
CA ALA A 26 9.13 -4.70 -25.96
C ALA A 26 10.40 -4.44 -26.78
N ARG A 27 10.66 -3.19 -27.13
CA ARG A 27 11.84 -2.81 -27.91
C ARG A 27 13.15 -3.08 -27.17
N GLY A 28 13.19 -2.76 -25.87
CA GLY A 28 14.37 -3.01 -25.03
C GLY A 28 14.68 -4.49 -24.89
N SER A 29 13.66 -5.34 -24.83
CA SER A 29 13.77 -6.80 -24.77
C SER A 29 13.89 -7.49 -26.13
N GLY A 30 13.79 -6.74 -27.24
CA GLY A 30 13.87 -7.32 -28.59
C GLY A 30 12.69 -8.23 -28.96
N VAL A 31 11.51 -8.05 -28.33
CA VAL A 31 10.32 -8.84 -28.57
C VAL A 31 9.24 -8.03 -29.32
N PRO A 32 8.26 -8.70 -29.98
CA PRO A 32 7.14 -8.03 -30.63
C PRO A 32 6.33 -7.14 -29.69
N GLU A 33 5.75 -6.06 -30.24
CA GLU A 33 4.95 -5.08 -29.46
C GLU A 33 3.61 -5.67 -28.98
N ASP A 34 3.15 -6.80 -29.53
CA ASP A 34 2.00 -7.58 -29.09
C ASP A 34 2.35 -8.81 -28.22
N SER A 35 3.61 -8.93 -27.81
CA SER A 35 4.09 -10.04 -26.98
C SER A 35 3.44 -10.05 -25.58
N VAL A 36 3.45 -11.22 -24.95
CA VAL A 36 3.00 -11.37 -23.54
C VAL A 36 3.74 -10.42 -22.60
N LEU A 37 5.02 -10.15 -22.84
CA LEU A 37 5.80 -9.18 -22.07
C LEU A 37 5.27 -7.75 -22.23
N ALA A 38 5.00 -7.32 -23.48
CA ALA A 38 4.44 -5.99 -23.76
C ALA A 38 3.05 -5.82 -23.14
N GLN A 39 2.19 -6.82 -23.28
CA GLN A 39 0.86 -6.82 -22.66
C GLN A 39 0.93 -6.77 -21.15
N SER A 40 1.87 -7.51 -20.53
CA SER A 40 2.10 -7.47 -19.08
C SER A 40 2.60 -6.10 -18.60
N ALA A 41 3.48 -5.46 -19.37
CA ALA A 41 3.96 -4.11 -19.08
C ALA A 41 2.83 -3.07 -19.20
N ALA A 42 1.97 -3.18 -20.23
CA ALA A 42 0.78 -2.34 -20.36
C ALA A 42 -0.17 -2.50 -19.17
N LEU A 43 -0.45 -3.75 -18.77
CA LEU A 43 -1.34 -4.08 -17.66
C LEU A 43 -0.82 -3.52 -16.33
N VAL A 44 0.44 -3.76 -15.98
CA VAL A 44 0.99 -3.26 -14.70
C VAL A 44 1.04 -1.73 -14.68
N SER A 45 1.34 -1.09 -15.79
CA SER A 45 1.32 0.37 -15.91
C SER A 45 -0.09 0.93 -15.75
N MET A 46 -1.08 0.32 -16.40
CA MET A 46 -2.48 0.72 -16.30
C MET A 46 -3.00 0.57 -14.87
N ARG A 47 -2.76 -0.58 -14.23
CA ARG A 47 -3.16 -0.84 -12.84
C ARG A 47 -2.49 0.12 -11.87
N ASN A 48 -1.23 0.48 -12.12
CA ASN A 48 -0.54 1.48 -11.31
C ASN A 48 -1.17 2.88 -11.41
N LEU A 49 -1.64 3.30 -12.59
CA LEU A 49 -2.40 4.54 -12.75
C LEU A 49 -3.74 4.52 -12.00
N GLN A 50 -4.31 3.35 -11.77
CA GLN A 50 -5.53 3.15 -10.98
C GLN A 50 -5.26 3.09 -9.47
N GLY A 51 -3.99 3.13 -9.04
CA GLY A 51 -3.57 3.15 -7.64
C GLY A 51 -3.08 1.80 -7.10
N ASP A 52 -2.99 0.77 -7.94
CA ASP A 52 -2.41 -0.50 -7.53
C ASP A 52 -0.88 -0.43 -7.53
N VAL A 53 -0.24 -1.07 -6.57
CA VAL A 53 1.23 -1.15 -6.47
C VAL A 53 1.79 -2.25 -7.37
N CYS A 54 1.03 -3.34 -7.55
CA CYS A 54 1.41 -4.50 -8.36
C CYS A 54 0.19 -5.14 -9.02
N VAL A 55 0.46 -6.07 -9.93
CA VAL A 55 -0.52 -6.97 -10.51
C VAL A 55 -0.29 -8.39 -9.99
N ASP A 56 -1.25 -8.98 -9.30
CA ASP A 56 -1.25 -10.43 -9.03
C ASP A 56 -1.71 -11.15 -10.30
N LEU A 57 -0.78 -11.78 -11.01
CA LEU A 57 -1.02 -12.45 -12.29
C LEU A 57 -2.10 -13.56 -12.19
N ARG A 58 -2.25 -14.15 -11.01
CA ARG A 58 -3.29 -15.16 -10.76
C ARG A 58 -4.71 -14.63 -10.99
N GLN A 59 -4.94 -13.35 -10.74
CA GLN A 59 -6.27 -12.74 -10.92
C GLN A 59 -6.66 -12.60 -12.40
N PHE A 60 -5.68 -12.59 -13.30
CA PHE A 60 -5.87 -12.36 -14.73
C PHE A 60 -5.57 -13.59 -15.58
N ALA A 61 -4.90 -14.61 -15.04
CA ALA A 61 -4.49 -15.80 -15.78
C ALA A 61 -5.68 -16.47 -16.48
N GLY A 62 -5.55 -16.71 -17.79
CA GLY A 62 -6.59 -17.29 -18.64
C GLY A 62 -7.80 -16.37 -18.94
N SER A 63 -7.86 -15.15 -18.38
CA SER A 63 -8.92 -14.18 -18.67
C SER A 63 -8.55 -13.21 -19.79
N LEU A 64 -9.53 -12.45 -20.26
CA LEU A 64 -9.26 -11.32 -21.17
C LEU A 64 -8.50 -10.24 -20.42
N LEU A 65 -7.45 -9.69 -21.03
CA LEU A 65 -6.76 -8.51 -20.54
C LEU A 65 -7.48 -7.24 -21.02
N PHE A 66 -7.45 -6.19 -20.21
CA PHE A 66 -8.01 -4.88 -20.54
C PHE A 66 -9.53 -4.89 -20.75
N ASP A 67 -10.24 -5.80 -20.05
CA ASP A 67 -11.69 -5.92 -20.10
C ASP A 67 -12.38 -4.62 -19.73
N VAL A 68 -13.28 -4.18 -20.61
CA VAL A 68 -14.05 -2.95 -20.43
C VAL A 68 -15.37 -3.08 -21.18
N ASP A 69 -16.46 -2.79 -20.51
CA ASP A 69 -17.85 -2.66 -20.95
C ASP A 69 -18.29 -3.17 -22.33
N ASP A 70 -19.37 -3.93 -22.33
CA ASP A 70 -19.96 -4.75 -23.40
C ASP A 70 -20.34 -4.04 -24.71
N ASP A 71 -20.20 -2.73 -24.86
CA ASP A 71 -20.78 -2.00 -25.98
C ASP A 71 -19.96 -2.04 -27.30
N HIS A 72 -18.68 -2.47 -27.28
CA HIS A 72 -17.88 -2.59 -28.50
C HIS A 72 -16.94 -3.80 -28.40
N PRO A 73 -17.18 -4.90 -29.11
CA PRO A 73 -16.31 -6.07 -29.10
C PRO A 73 -14.98 -5.73 -29.78
N LEU A 74 -13.94 -5.54 -29.00
CA LEU A 74 -12.56 -5.55 -29.46
C LEU A 74 -12.01 -6.97 -29.32
N ASP A 75 -11.13 -7.36 -30.24
CA ASP A 75 -10.37 -8.60 -30.10
C ASP A 75 -9.30 -8.38 -29.00
N LEU A 76 -9.71 -8.64 -27.77
CA LEU A 76 -8.87 -8.41 -26.58
C LEU A 76 -7.90 -9.57 -26.37
N PRO A 77 -6.63 -9.30 -26.01
CA PRO A 77 -5.68 -10.34 -25.73
C PRO A 77 -6.10 -11.11 -24.47
N ARG A 78 -5.93 -12.42 -24.55
CA ARG A 78 -6.14 -13.31 -23.38
C ARG A 78 -4.81 -13.56 -22.70
N ALA A 79 -4.79 -13.41 -21.38
CA ALA A 79 -3.63 -13.78 -20.57
C ALA A 79 -3.32 -15.28 -20.70
N PRO A 80 -2.05 -15.67 -20.73
CA PRO A 80 -1.65 -17.07 -20.63
C PRO A 80 -2.13 -17.74 -19.34
N ALA A 81 -2.02 -19.06 -19.25
CA ALA A 81 -2.12 -19.77 -17.98
C ALA A 81 -1.00 -19.29 -17.04
N LEU A 82 -1.25 -19.30 -15.72
CA LEU A 82 -0.36 -18.68 -14.73
C LEU A 82 1.10 -19.14 -14.85
N GLU A 83 1.32 -20.45 -14.93
CA GLU A 83 2.68 -21.02 -14.99
C GLU A 83 3.40 -20.65 -16.29
N GLU A 84 2.69 -20.67 -17.41
CA GLU A 84 3.21 -20.25 -18.70
C GLU A 84 3.57 -18.74 -18.69
N TRP A 85 2.70 -17.94 -18.09
CA TRP A 85 2.90 -16.48 -17.99
C TRP A 85 4.14 -16.16 -17.15
N ILE A 86 4.25 -16.75 -15.96
CA ILE A 86 5.43 -16.60 -15.10
C ILE A 86 6.68 -17.08 -15.83
N GLY A 87 6.64 -18.26 -16.49
CA GLY A 87 7.75 -18.79 -17.23
C GLY A 87 8.23 -17.87 -18.36
N THR A 88 7.30 -17.22 -19.07
CA THR A 88 7.61 -16.23 -20.11
C THR A 88 8.27 -14.98 -19.52
N LEU A 89 7.80 -14.50 -18.37
CA LEU A 89 8.33 -13.29 -17.75
C LEU A 89 9.72 -13.51 -17.11
N VAL A 90 9.95 -14.65 -16.49
CA VAL A 90 11.22 -14.96 -15.80
C VAL A 90 12.42 -14.95 -16.76
N VAL A 91 12.23 -15.32 -18.02
CA VAL A 91 13.32 -15.38 -19.02
C VAL A 91 13.52 -14.08 -19.79
N ALA A 92 12.70 -13.06 -19.52
CA ALA A 92 12.76 -11.78 -20.24
C ALA A 92 13.81 -10.84 -19.60
N ASP A 93 14.75 -10.34 -20.39
CA ASP A 93 15.89 -9.50 -19.93
C ASP A 93 15.50 -8.27 -19.11
N TRP A 94 14.30 -7.71 -19.32
CA TRP A 94 13.82 -6.50 -18.66
C TRP A 94 12.89 -6.77 -17.48
N VAL A 95 12.77 -8.06 -17.11
CA VAL A 95 12.08 -8.51 -15.91
C VAL A 95 13.11 -9.11 -14.96
N GLY A 96 13.26 -8.53 -13.79
CA GLY A 96 14.14 -9.03 -12.74
C GLY A 96 13.36 -9.64 -11.59
N GLY A 97 14.08 -10.28 -10.68
CA GLY A 97 13.59 -10.71 -9.39
C GLY A 97 13.73 -9.63 -8.31
N PRO A 98 13.32 -9.96 -7.07
CA PRO A 98 13.51 -9.10 -5.90
C PRO A 98 14.97 -8.64 -5.74
N GLY A 99 15.19 -7.33 -5.75
CA GLY A 99 16.52 -6.73 -5.60
C GLY A 99 17.19 -6.29 -6.90
N ASP A 100 16.69 -6.72 -8.05
CA ASP A 100 17.24 -6.34 -9.35
C ASP A 100 16.90 -4.90 -9.73
N ALA A 101 17.73 -4.30 -10.59
CA ALA A 101 17.55 -2.93 -11.08
C ALA A 101 16.89 -2.89 -12.47
N THR A 102 15.85 -3.69 -12.67
CA THR A 102 15.12 -3.79 -13.93
C THR A 102 13.83 -2.95 -13.93
N PRO A 103 13.30 -2.58 -15.11
CA PRO A 103 12.05 -1.84 -15.21
C PRO A 103 10.84 -2.57 -14.62
N LEU A 104 10.81 -3.90 -14.73
CA LEU A 104 9.79 -4.77 -14.19
C LEU A 104 10.40 -5.71 -13.16
N ILE A 105 9.70 -5.96 -12.06
CA ILE A 105 10.09 -6.94 -11.04
C ILE A 105 8.97 -7.97 -10.90
N LEU A 106 9.34 -9.24 -11.02
CA LEU A 106 8.47 -10.37 -10.73
C LEU A 106 8.84 -10.96 -9.37
N ASP A 107 7.95 -10.78 -8.40
CA ASP A 107 8.09 -11.32 -7.03
C ASP A 107 7.03 -12.41 -6.81
N GLY A 108 7.45 -13.65 -6.95
CA GLY A 108 6.54 -14.81 -7.00
C GLY A 108 5.58 -14.71 -8.18
N ARG A 109 4.32 -14.39 -7.92
CA ARG A 109 3.27 -14.19 -8.94
C ARG A 109 2.85 -12.72 -9.10
N ARG A 110 3.52 -11.79 -8.42
CA ARG A 110 3.21 -10.37 -8.47
C ARG A 110 4.18 -9.65 -9.38
N LEU A 111 3.65 -8.96 -10.37
CA LEU A 111 4.41 -8.13 -11.29
C LEU A 111 4.32 -6.66 -10.85
N PHE A 112 5.46 -6.03 -10.70
CA PHE A 112 5.61 -4.63 -10.29
C PHE A 112 6.29 -3.81 -11.36
N LEU A 113 6.03 -2.50 -11.37
CA LEU A 113 7.00 -1.56 -11.91
C LEU A 113 8.18 -1.49 -10.91
N GLY A 114 9.43 -1.67 -11.39
CA GLY A 114 10.62 -1.80 -10.55
C GLY A 114 10.83 -0.62 -9.59
N LYS A 115 10.42 0.60 -10.00
CA LYS A 115 10.43 1.79 -9.13
C LYS A 115 9.53 1.61 -7.91
N TYR A 116 8.31 1.11 -8.09
CA TYR A 116 7.34 0.98 -7.00
C TYR A 116 7.64 -0.22 -6.11
N TRP A 117 8.17 -1.32 -6.66
CA TRP A 117 8.69 -2.41 -5.84
C TRP A 117 9.77 -1.91 -4.88
N ARG A 118 10.74 -1.11 -5.37
CA ARG A 118 11.79 -0.53 -4.50
C ARG A 118 11.22 0.39 -3.43
N PHE A 119 10.24 1.23 -3.76
CA PHE A 119 9.59 2.10 -2.77
C PHE A 119 8.85 1.29 -1.71
N GLU A 120 8.13 0.24 -2.10
CA GLU A 120 7.46 -0.66 -1.16
C GLU A 120 8.46 -1.30 -0.20
N GLN A 121 9.58 -1.83 -0.72
CA GLN A 121 10.64 -2.41 0.12
C GLN A 121 11.28 -1.39 1.06
N GLN A 122 11.52 -0.16 0.60
CA GLN A 122 12.05 0.91 1.45
C GLN A 122 11.08 1.26 2.57
N VAL A 123 9.79 1.39 2.26
CA VAL A 123 8.76 1.65 3.27
C VAL A 123 8.66 0.49 4.26
N ALA A 124 8.57 -0.75 3.78
CA ALA A 124 8.48 -1.94 4.62
C ALA A 124 9.70 -2.05 5.57
N SER A 125 10.91 -1.85 5.05
CA SER A 125 12.13 -1.87 5.86
C SER A 125 12.15 -0.74 6.89
N ALA A 126 11.75 0.48 6.50
CA ALA A 126 11.69 1.61 7.41
C ALA A 126 10.65 1.43 8.53
N LEU A 127 9.51 0.82 8.24
CA LEU A 127 8.48 0.49 9.23
C LEU A 127 8.97 -0.61 10.16
N THR A 128 9.51 -1.70 9.61
CA THR A 128 10.03 -2.84 10.40
C THR A 128 11.13 -2.39 11.37
N ALA A 129 12.04 -1.53 10.92
CA ALA A 129 13.09 -0.98 11.78
C ALA A 129 12.55 -0.14 12.95
N ARG A 130 11.33 0.37 12.86
CA ARG A 130 10.65 1.16 13.90
C ARG A 130 9.68 0.34 14.76
N MET A 131 9.44 -0.93 14.45
CA MET A 131 8.54 -1.80 15.22
C MET A 131 9.20 -2.37 16.50
N VAL A 132 10.28 -1.75 16.96
CA VAL A 132 10.97 -2.10 18.20
C VAL A 132 10.31 -1.43 19.39
N LEU A 133 10.55 -1.99 20.58
CA LEU A 133 10.09 -1.41 21.85
C LEU A 133 10.87 -0.13 22.17
N VAL A 134 10.20 0.80 22.83
CA VAL A 134 10.82 2.01 23.37
C VAL A 134 11.64 1.64 24.61
N ASP A 135 12.92 2.04 24.61
CA ASP A 135 13.80 1.84 25.76
C ASP A 135 13.45 2.79 26.92
N GLY A 136 13.63 2.32 28.16
CA GLY A 136 13.45 3.14 29.34
C GLY A 136 11.98 3.49 29.67
N LEU A 137 11.01 2.76 29.14
CA LEU A 137 9.59 2.96 29.43
C LEU A 137 9.29 2.64 30.92
N ASP A 138 8.66 3.59 31.61
CA ASP A 138 8.15 3.37 32.98
C ASP A 138 6.86 2.53 32.91
N ILE A 139 7.01 1.21 32.99
CA ILE A 139 5.89 0.26 32.91
C ILE A 139 4.86 0.46 34.04
N PRO A 140 5.24 0.62 35.32
CA PRO A 140 4.30 0.94 36.40
C PRO A 140 3.45 2.17 36.07
N ARG A 141 4.07 3.26 35.64
CA ARG A 141 3.41 4.52 35.31
C ARG A 141 2.46 4.34 34.10
N LEU A 142 2.89 3.63 33.08
CA LEU A 142 2.03 3.30 31.92
C LEU A 142 0.81 2.49 32.36
N THR A 143 0.99 1.48 33.19
CA THR A 143 -0.10 0.63 33.69
C THR A 143 -1.13 1.44 34.48
N GLN A 144 -0.69 2.36 35.34
CA GLN A 144 -1.57 3.26 36.10
C GLN A 144 -2.33 4.21 35.15
N GLY A 145 -1.64 4.81 34.19
CA GLY A 145 -2.25 5.70 33.22
C GLY A 145 -3.30 4.98 32.35
N LEU A 146 -3.00 3.77 31.90
CA LEU A 146 -3.94 2.94 31.13
C LEU A 146 -5.17 2.55 31.98
N ALA A 147 -5.01 2.22 33.25
CA ALA A 147 -6.14 1.91 34.11
C ALA A 147 -7.04 3.13 34.35
N ARG A 148 -6.46 4.32 34.49
CA ARG A 148 -7.19 5.58 34.70
C ARG A 148 -7.95 6.03 33.44
N LEU A 149 -7.28 6.00 32.25
CA LEU A 149 -7.84 6.52 31.03
C LEU A 149 -8.77 5.53 30.31
N PHE A 150 -8.64 4.25 30.60
CA PHE A 150 -9.46 3.17 30.05
C PHE A 150 -10.00 2.30 31.18
N PRO A 151 -11.05 2.76 31.87
CA PRO A 151 -11.66 2.01 32.99
C PRO A 151 -12.20 0.67 32.43
N GLN A 152 -12.21 -0.33 33.31
CA GLN A 152 -12.62 -1.68 32.96
C GLN A 152 -14.10 -1.70 32.54
N GLN A 153 -14.41 -2.36 31.41
CA GLN A 153 -15.79 -2.56 30.98
C GLN A 153 -16.43 -3.70 31.82
N GLU A 154 -17.70 -3.54 32.16
CA GLU A 154 -18.42 -4.47 33.04
C GLU A 154 -18.63 -5.87 32.40
N ASP A 155 -18.57 -5.97 31.10
CA ASP A 155 -18.78 -7.21 30.34
C ASP A 155 -17.54 -8.11 30.23
N GLY A 156 -16.39 -7.69 30.76
CA GLY A 156 -15.13 -8.45 30.69
C GLY A 156 -14.52 -8.53 29.27
N ALA A 157 -15.08 -7.83 28.28
CA ALA A 157 -14.57 -7.82 26.93
C ALA A 157 -13.19 -7.12 26.84
N VAL A 158 -12.42 -7.48 25.82
CA VAL A 158 -11.12 -6.84 25.56
C VAL A 158 -11.33 -5.41 25.08
N ASP A 159 -10.81 -4.44 25.82
CA ASP A 159 -10.77 -3.04 25.39
C ASP A 159 -9.65 -2.83 24.36
N TRP A 160 -10.01 -2.91 23.08
CA TRP A 160 -9.07 -2.73 21.97
C TRP A 160 -8.49 -1.30 21.89
N GLN A 161 -9.18 -0.28 22.42
CA GLN A 161 -8.64 1.07 22.50
C GLN A 161 -7.50 1.13 23.53
N LYS A 162 -7.65 0.46 24.67
CA LYS A 162 -6.61 0.30 25.69
C LYS A 162 -5.40 -0.46 25.13
N VAL A 163 -5.63 -1.56 24.41
CA VAL A 163 -4.57 -2.32 23.74
C VAL A 163 -3.83 -1.44 22.73
N ALA A 164 -4.57 -0.71 21.87
CA ALA A 164 -3.99 0.20 20.89
C ALA A 164 -3.14 1.29 21.55
N ALA A 165 -3.60 1.86 22.66
CA ALA A 165 -2.87 2.88 23.41
C ALA A 165 -1.59 2.30 24.04
N ALA A 166 -1.65 1.12 24.64
CA ALA A 166 -0.49 0.43 25.22
C ALA A 166 0.57 0.16 24.14
N VAL A 167 0.16 -0.36 22.97
CA VAL A 167 1.07 -0.61 21.83
C VAL A 167 1.68 0.70 21.32
N ALA A 168 0.87 1.76 21.16
CA ALA A 168 1.34 3.03 20.61
C ALA A 168 2.37 3.72 21.52
N VAL A 169 2.27 3.58 22.86
CA VAL A 169 3.23 4.16 23.81
C VAL A 169 4.49 3.30 23.92
N SER A 170 4.36 1.98 23.77
CA SER A 170 5.47 1.05 23.99
C SER A 170 6.34 0.79 22.75
N ARG A 171 6.01 1.34 21.58
CA ARG A 171 6.75 1.13 20.32
C ARG A 171 7.07 2.44 19.62
N HIS A 172 8.19 2.46 18.88
CA HIS A 172 8.56 3.63 18.08
C HIS A 172 7.64 3.87 16.89
N PHE A 173 6.87 2.86 16.48
CA PHE A 173 5.88 2.97 15.41
C PHE A 173 4.66 2.12 15.75
N ALA A 174 3.48 2.71 15.58
CA ALA A 174 2.21 2.00 15.72
C ALA A 174 1.19 2.54 14.71
N VAL A 175 0.28 1.69 14.26
CA VAL A 175 -0.85 2.05 13.40
C VAL A 175 -2.15 1.76 14.15
N ILE A 176 -2.99 2.79 14.32
CA ILE A 176 -4.33 2.67 14.89
C ILE A 176 -5.33 2.77 13.76
N SER A 177 -5.96 1.64 13.43
CA SER A 177 -7.00 1.55 12.40
C SER A 177 -8.37 1.26 13.01
N GLY A 178 -9.42 1.60 12.29
CA GLY A 178 -10.80 1.34 12.71
C GLY A 178 -11.82 2.09 11.85
N GLY A 179 -13.06 1.64 11.84
CA GLY A 179 -14.17 2.25 11.12
C GLY A 179 -14.55 3.66 11.62
N PRO A 180 -15.47 4.35 10.95
CA PRO A 180 -16.05 5.59 11.47
C PRO A 180 -16.71 5.36 12.84
N GLY A 181 -16.57 6.33 13.76
CA GLY A 181 -17.22 6.25 15.07
C GLY A 181 -16.55 5.33 16.11
N THR A 182 -15.48 4.62 15.81
CA THR A 182 -14.80 3.70 16.74
C THR A 182 -13.94 4.38 17.81
N GLY A 183 -14.01 5.69 17.96
CA GLY A 183 -13.26 6.42 18.98
C GLY A 183 -11.77 6.62 18.71
N LYS A 184 -11.29 6.48 17.45
CA LYS A 184 -9.87 6.67 17.09
C LYS A 184 -9.29 7.98 17.62
N THR A 185 -9.97 9.10 17.40
CA THR A 185 -9.49 10.42 17.86
C THR A 185 -9.38 10.48 19.39
N THR A 186 -10.35 9.94 20.10
CA THR A 186 -10.32 9.84 21.57
C THR A 186 -9.16 8.98 22.03
N THR A 187 -8.91 7.86 21.36
CA THR A 187 -7.74 6.98 21.66
C THR A 187 -6.44 7.73 21.43
N VAL A 188 -6.31 8.50 20.34
CA VAL A 188 -5.11 9.31 20.07
C VAL A 188 -4.87 10.34 21.19
N VAL A 189 -5.90 11.06 21.63
CA VAL A 189 -5.77 12.03 22.73
C VAL A 189 -5.28 11.35 24.01
N LYS A 190 -5.80 10.17 24.35
CA LYS A 190 -5.34 9.39 25.51
C LYS A 190 -3.90 8.90 25.36
N VAL A 191 -3.49 8.49 24.14
CA VAL A 191 -2.08 8.15 23.83
C VAL A 191 -1.16 9.35 24.06
N LEU A 192 -1.54 10.54 23.59
CA LEU A 192 -0.77 11.76 23.82
C LEU A 192 -0.60 12.07 25.32
N ALA A 193 -1.66 11.92 26.11
CA ALA A 193 -1.60 12.08 27.57
C ALA A 193 -0.61 11.08 28.20
N LEU A 194 -0.69 9.80 27.84
CA LEU A 194 0.22 8.77 28.33
C LEU A 194 1.68 9.04 27.95
N LEU A 195 1.94 9.52 26.72
CA LEU A 195 3.28 9.89 26.28
C LEU A 195 3.86 11.06 27.08
N LEU A 196 3.05 12.08 27.36
CA LEU A 196 3.46 13.22 28.21
C LEU A 196 3.66 12.82 29.68
N GLU A 197 2.94 11.84 30.18
CA GLU A 197 3.21 11.26 31.47
C GLU A 197 4.57 10.53 31.53
N GLN A 198 4.93 9.81 30.48
CA GLN A 198 6.24 9.16 30.35
C GLN A 198 7.38 10.18 30.24
N ALA A 199 7.18 11.23 29.47
CA ALA A 199 8.19 12.25 29.23
C ALA A 199 7.53 13.64 29.11
N PRO A 200 7.43 14.41 30.22
CA PRO A 200 6.75 15.71 30.24
C PRO A 200 7.33 16.77 29.29
N ALA A 201 8.61 16.63 28.91
CA ALA A 201 9.26 17.52 27.96
C ALA A 201 9.15 17.06 26.50
N LEU A 202 8.36 16.02 26.23
CA LEU A 202 8.21 15.47 24.87
C LEU A 202 7.58 16.51 23.92
N ARG A 203 8.23 16.72 22.77
CA ARG A 203 7.69 17.56 21.70
C ARG A 203 6.85 16.71 20.75
N ILE A 204 5.57 17.02 20.66
CA ILE A 204 4.62 16.30 19.83
C ILE A 204 4.23 17.16 18.62
N ALA A 205 4.30 16.59 17.43
CA ALA A 205 3.80 17.20 16.20
C ALA A 205 2.60 16.39 15.68
N LEU A 206 1.54 17.08 15.28
CA LEU A 206 0.35 16.48 14.71
C LEU A 206 0.23 16.91 13.25
N ALA A 207 -0.06 15.96 12.36
CA ALA A 207 -0.26 16.22 10.93
C ALA A 207 -1.52 15.53 10.42
N ALA A 208 -2.15 16.13 9.43
CA ALA A 208 -3.32 15.58 8.77
C ALA A 208 -3.32 15.92 7.27
N PRO A 209 -3.93 15.11 6.40
CA PRO A 209 -3.88 15.31 4.96
C PRO A 209 -4.69 16.52 4.48
N THR A 210 -5.60 17.05 5.30
CA THR A 210 -6.42 18.23 4.96
C THR A 210 -6.50 19.21 6.14
N GLY A 211 -6.64 20.50 5.85
CA GLY A 211 -6.80 21.54 6.88
C GLY A 211 -8.00 21.27 7.81
N LYS A 212 -9.13 20.77 7.29
CA LYS A 212 -10.30 20.41 8.10
C LYS A 212 -9.99 19.28 9.09
N ALA A 213 -9.22 18.28 8.68
CA ALA A 213 -8.81 17.19 9.56
C ALA A 213 -7.80 17.68 10.62
N ALA A 214 -6.87 18.55 10.25
CA ALA A 214 -5.93 19.16 11.18
C ALA A 214 -6.64 20.00 12.26
N ALA A 215 -7.58 20.85 11.85
CA ALA A 215 -8.38 21.65 12.80
C ALA A 215 -9.17 20.78 13.78
N ARG A 216 -9.83 19.72 13.31
CA ARG A 216 -10.56 18.77 14.16
C ARG A 216 -9.62 18.05 15.15
N LEU A 217 -8.44 17.69 14.72
CA LEU A 217 -7.46 17.03 15.58
C LEU A 217 -6.97 17.98 16.67
N THR A 218 -6.65 19.24 16.34
CA THR A 218 -6.25 20.28 17.30
C THR A 218 -7.35 20.55 18.33
N GLU A 219 -8.60 20.67 17.87
CA GLU A 219 -9.75 20.89 18.76
C GLU A 219 -9.98 19.69 19.69
N ALA A 220 -9.85 18.45 19.20
CA ALA A 220 -10.01 17.27 20.03
C ALA A 220 -8.92 17.16 21.10
N VAL A 221 -7.67 17.50 20.75
CA VAL A 221 -6.55 17.53 21.71
C VAL A 221 -6.78 18.64 22.74
N GLY A 222 -7.18 19.85 22.34
CA GLY A 222 -7.46 20.96 23.24
C GLY A 222 -8.55 20.65 24.27
N ARG A 223 -9.62 19.93 23.86
CA ARG A 223 -10.69 19.50 24.78
C ARG A 223 -10.30 18.35 25.71
N GLY A 224 -9.39 17.50 25.30
CA GLY A 224 -9.03 16.31 26.07
C GLY A 224 -7.82 16.48 26.99
N MET A 225 -7.12 17.62 26.91
CA MET A 225 -5.95 17.95 27.73
C MET A 225 -6.20 19.12 28.70
N GLY A 226 -7.38 19.74 28.72
CA GLY A 226 -7.85 20.72 29.70
C GLY A 226 -8.69 20.04 30.75
#